data_8989c1b75ebdfed8180239b3a6da2318
#
_entry.id   8989c1b75ebdfed8180239b3a6da2318
#
_cell.length_a   1.000
_cell.length_b   1.000
_cell.length_c   1.000
_cell.angle_alpha   90.00
_cell.angle_beta   90.00
_cell.angle_gamma   90.00
#
_symmetry.space_group_name_H-M   'P 1'
#
loop_
_entity.id
_entity.type
_entity.pdbx_description
1 polymer ?
#
loop_
_entity_poly.entity_id
_entity_poly.type
_entity_poly.pdbx_seq_one_letter_code
_entity_poly.pdbx_strand_id
1 'polypeptide(L)'
;MAIAPSTDLTQTRSDPHGDAQTPGGPVRPASASPEARADATRWLLTTPVVRRLERSQPVLLLDGTLMRRAAGAVAATCARLLAGRPRGAPVIVLAGPGNNGADALLAGLMLHRSGWPVHALTCAPPPSPAASPSGRSAASSALSGENLHFATVWRQAADRDPAHAMIDDAAALEPASLARRFDGAALIIDGLFGIGLSRRIDGTAARL
;
A
#
# COMPACT_ATOMS: atom_id res chain seq x y z
N MET A 1 70.02 1.49 5.61
CA MET A 1 70.50 0.78 6.79
C MET A 1 69.33 -0.04 7.29
N ALA A 2 69.14 -1.25 6.78
CA ALA A 2 69.61 -2.52 7.38
C ALA A 2 68.79 -2.78 8.67
N ILE A 3 68.00 -3.82 8.92
CA ILE A 3 68.08 -5.24 8.60
C ILE A 3 66.76 -5.89 9.02
N ALA A 4 66.21 -6.81 8.22
CA ALA A 4 65.40 -7.92 8.69
C ALA A 4 66.34 -9.02 9.24
N PRO A 5 66.00 -10.15 9.84
CA PRO A 5 64.97 -11.13 9.47
C PRO A 5 64.29 -11.82 10.71
N SER A 6 63.46 -12.78 10.72
CA SER A 6 63.36 -14.13 10.23
C SER A 6 62.20 -14.86 10.91
N THR A 7 61.42 -15.53 10.12
CA THR A 7 60.99 -16.93 10.14
C THR A 7 60.80 -17.66 11.49
N ASP A 8 59.60 -18.17 11.79
CA ASP A 8 59.48 -19.60 12.07
C ASP A 8 58.10 -20.18 11.65
N LEU A 9 58.21 -21.30 10.97
CA LEU A 9 57.17 -22.20 10.50
C LEU A 9 56.96 -23.31 11.53
N THR A 10 55.75 -23.59 11.95
CA THR A 10 55.35 -24.98 12.32
C THR A 10 53.83 -25.15 12.27
N GLN A 11 53.39 -25.80 11.24
CA GLN A 11 52.74 -27.13 11.16
C GLN A 11 51.35 -27.27 11.72
N THR A 12 50.42 -27.30 10.80
CA THR A 12 49.38 -28.32 10.50
C THR A 12 48.74 -29.08 11.67
N ARG A 13 47.45 -28.96 11.75
CA ARG A 13 46.59 -30.16 11.87
C ARG A 13 45.22 -29.90 11.22
N SER A 14 44.96 -30.73 10.24
CA SER A 14 43.65 -30.91 9.59
C SER A 14 42.74 -31.71 10.50
N ASP A 15 41.51 -31.29 10.71
CA ASP A 15 40.41 -32.18 11.08
C ASP A 15 39.20 -31.90 10.15
N PRO A 16 38.65 -32.94 9.50
CA PRO A 16 37.56 -32.85 8.58
C PRO A 16 36.27 -33.26 9.30
N HIS A 17 35.43 -32.30 9.67
CA HIS A 17 34.02 -32.60 9.79
C HIS A 17 33.23 -31.43 9.25
N GLY A 18 32.71 -31.63 8.05
CA GLY A 18 31.77 -30.76 7.41
C GLY A 18 30.43 -30.87 8.13
N ASP A 19 30.04 -29.79 8.76
CA ASP A 19 28.63 -29.59 9.11
C ASP A 19 27.95 -28.80 8.00
N ALA A 20 27.08 -29.50 7.30
CA ALA A 20 26.20 -28.93 6.28
C ALA A 20 25.28 -27.88 6.93
N GLN A 21 25.62 -26.63 6.73
CA GLN A 21 24.74 -25.51 7.09
C GLN A 21 23.52 -25.52 6.17
N THR A 22 22.38 -25.81 6.75
CA THR A 22 21.05 -25.64 6.15
C THR A 22 20.81 -24.14 5.90
N PRO A 23 20.53 -23.68 4.68
CA PRO A 23 20.27 -22.26 4.43
C PRO A 23 18.85 -21.90 4.83
N GLY A 24 18.67 -20.94 5.74
CA GLY A 24 17.44 -20.17 5.81
C GLY A 24 16.64 -20.13 7.12
N GLY A 25 17.31 -20.14 8.27
CA GLY A 25 16.66 -19.66 9.50
C GLY A 25 16.90 -18.16 9.70
N PRO A 26 15.95 -17.41 10.30
CA PRO A 26 16.22 -16.02 10.64
C PRO A 26 17.34 -15.98 11.68
N VAL A 27 18.48 -15.38 11.30
CA VAL A 27 19.57 -15.12 12.24
C VAL A 27 19.03 -14.12 13.28
N ARG A 28 18.77 -14.61 14.50
CA ARG A 28 18.49 -13.73 15.65
C ARG A 28 19.83 -13.18 16.12
N PRO A 29 20.08 -11.88 16.03
CA PRO A 29 21.26 -11.30 16.67
C PRO A 29 21.12 -11.49 18.17
N ALA A 30 22.04 -12.20 18.80
CA ALA A 30 22.17 -12.26 20.24
C ALA A 30 22.52 -10.86 20.75
N SER A 31 21.81 -10.39 21.79
CA SER A 31 22.04 -9.13 22.51
C SER A 31 21.99 -7.83 21.69
N ALA A 32 20.85 -7.52 21.11
CA ALA A 32 20.58 -6.17 20.64
C ALA A 32 20.25 -5.25 21.83
N SER A 33 20.91 -4.08 21.90
CA SER A 33 20.60 -3.01 22.85
C SER A 33 19.13 -2.54 22.70
N PRO A 34 18.52 -1.89 23.72
CA PRO A 34 17.17 -1.35 23.60
C PRO A 34 16.99 -0.41 22.40
N GLU A 35 18.03 0.31 22.00
CA GLU A 35 18.07 1.17 20.81
C GLU A 35 18.05 0.36 19.50
N ALA A 36 18.78 -0.76 19.45
CA ALA A 36 18.75 -1.68 18.31
C ALA A 36 17.37 -2.39 18.17
N ARG A 37 16.62 -2.55 19.28
CA ARG A 37 15.24 -3.05 19.23
C ARG A 37 14.25 -2.01 18.70
N ALA A 38 14.47 -0.72 18.98
CA ALA A 38 13.67 0.37 18.43
C ALA A 38 13.87 0.50 16.91
N ASP A 39 15.08 0.20 16.41
CA ASP A 39 15.41 0.22 14.97
C ASP A 39 14.92 -1.04 14.24
N ALA A 40 14.69 -2.16 14.96
CA ALA A 40 14.15 -3.40 14.38
C ALA A 40 12.71 -3.23 13.82
N THR A 41 11.99 -2.17 14.18
CA THR A 41 10.67 -1.84 13.62
C THR A 41 10.72 -1.23 12.21
N ARG A 42 11.90 -0.98 11.66
CA ARG A 42 12.13 -0.36 10.34
C ARG A 42 12.58 -1.34 9.25
N TRP A 43 12.56 -2.64 9.50
CA TRP A 43 12.99 -3.61 8.51
C TRP A 43 11.99 -3.68 7.36
N LEU A 44 12.50 -3.56 6.14
CA LEU A 44 11.73 -3.85 4.94
C LEU A 44 11.61 -5.37 4.82
N LEU A 45 10.39 -5.85 4.94
CA LEU A 45 10.07 -7.27 4.81
C LEU A 45 9.76 -7.60 3.35
N THR A 46 10.17 -8.79 2.91
CA THR A 46 9.78 -9.29 1.60
C THR A 46 8.30 -9.62 1.56
N THR A 47 7.68 -9.54 0.37
CA THR A 47 6.26 -9.83 0.17
C THR A 47 5.81 -11.18 0.76
N PRO A 48 6.55 -12.31 0.60
CA PRO A 48 6.16 -13.57 1.23
C PRO A 48 6.13 -13.51 2.76
N VAL A 49 7.05 -12.76 3.38
CA VAL A 49 7.10 -12.59 4.84
C VAL A 49 5.92 -11.75 5.31
N VAL A 50 5.62 -10.63 4.66
CA VAL A 50 4.45 -9.80 4.96
C VAL A 50 3.17 -10.64 4.90
N ARG A 51 2.94 -11.36 3.79
CA ARG A 51 1.77 -12.23 3.62
C ARG A 51 1.67 -13.34 4.66
N ARG A 52 2.81 -13.86 5.15
CA ARG A 52 2.83 -14.85 6.23
C ARG A 52 2.41 -14.23 7.55
N LEU A 53 2.94 -13.05 7.87
CA LEU A 53 2.59 -12.31 9.08
C LEU A 53 1.10 -11.95 9.10
N GLU A 54 0.56 -11.42 8.01
CA GLU A 54 -0.86 -11.11 7.89
C GLU A 54 -1.72 -12.36 8.13
N ARG A 55 -1.42 -13.49 7.48
CA ARG A 55 -2.14 -14.75 7.68
C ARG A 55 -2.01 -15.34 9.08
N SER A 56 -0.97 -14.98 9.82
CA SER A 56 -0.83 -15.42 11.24
C SER A 56 -1.71 -14.63 12.20
N GLN A 57 -2.39 -13.59 11.71
CA GLN A 57 -3.26 -12.71 12.48
C GLN A 57 -4.69 -12.67 11.91
N PRO A 58 -5.40 -13.81 11.85
CA PRO A 58 -6.69 -13.89 11.14
C PRO A 58 -7.74 -12.94 11.72
N VAL A 59 -7.75 -12.71 13.04
CA VAL A 59 -8.70 -11.79 13.67
C VAL A 59 -8.50 -10.36 13.17
N LEU A 60 -7.25 -9.90 13.07
CA LEU A 60 -6.93 -8.54 12.61
C LEU A 60 -7.22 -8.35 11.11
N LEU A 61 -7.19 -9.43 10.33
CA LEU A 61 -7.61 -9.41 8.93
C LEU A 61 -9.13 -9.32 8.82
N LEU A 62 -9.85 -10.20 9.53
CA LEU A 62 -11.31 -10.33 9.42
C LEU A 62 -12.07 -9.11 9.93
N ASP A 63 -11.58 -8.45 10.97
CA ASP A 63 -12.23 -7.25 11.55
C ASP A 63 -11.79 -5.94 10.87
N GLY A 64 -10.94 -6.01 9.84
CA GLY A 64 -10.41 -4.85 9.10
C GLY A 64 -9.42 -3.99 9.90
N THR A 65 -8.91 -4.47 11.04
CA THR A 65 -7.97 -3.70 11.87
C THR A 65 -6.68 -3.37 11.13
N LEU A 66 -6.12 -4.31 10.36
CA LEU A 66 -4.90 -4.05 9.59
C LEU A 66 -5.13 -2.94 8.56
N MET A 67 -6.23 -2.98 7.83
CA MET A 67 -6.60 -1.96 6.86
C MET A 67 -6.81 -0.59 7.52
N ARG A 68 -7.53 -0.52 8.65
CA ARG A 68 -7.69 0.74 9.39
C ARG A 68 -6.36 1.32 9.86
N ARG A 69 -5.41 0.49 10.29
CA ARG A 69 -4.06 0.92 10.69
C ARG A 69 -3.26 1.42 9.50
N ALA A 70 -3.28 0.71 8.37
CA ALA A 70 -2.60 1.11 7.14
C ALA A 70 -3.15 2.45 6.63
N ALA A 71 -4.46 2.55 6.44
CA ALA A 71 -5.13 3.77 5.99
C ALA A 71 -4.91 4.94 6.97
N GLY A 72 -4.95 4.69 8.27
CA GLY A 72 -4.67 5.70 9.31
C GLY A 72 -3.24 6.24 9.23
N ALA A 73 -2.26 5.37 8.98
CA ALA A 73 -0.86 5.79 8.79
C ALA A 73 -0.69 6.64 7.52
N VAL A 74 -1.35 6.25 6.41
CA VAL A 74 -1.38 7.04 5.17
C VAL A 74 -2.04 8.39 5.43
N ALA A 75 -3.23 8.44 6.02
CA ALA A 75 -3.94 9.69 6.32
C ALA A 75 -3.12 10.62 7.22
N ALA A 76 -2.49 10.09 8.26
CA ALA A 76 -1.61 10.87 9.14
C ALA A 76 -0.38 11.43 8.40
N THR A 77 0.19 10.67 7.48
CA THR A 77 1.30 11.14 6.65
C THR A 77 0.84 12.23 5.70
N CYS A 78 -0.29 12.04 5.03
CA CYS A 78 -0.90 13.04 4.15
C CYS A 78 -1.22 14.33 4.92
N ALA A 79 -1.77 14.23 6.13
CA ALA A 79 -2.06 15.40 6.97
C ALA A 79 -0.79 16.23 7.28
N ARG A 80 0.35 15.57 7.50
CA ARG A 80 1.65 16.27 7.68
C ARG A 80 2.11 16.96 6.39
N LEU A 81 1.98 16.29 5.22
CA LEU A 81 2.35 16.85 3.92
C LEU A 81 1.45 18.02 3.51
N LEU A 82 0.20 17.98 3.95
CA LEU A 82 -0.79 19.02 3.71
C LEU A 82 -0.70 20.20 4.70
N ALA A 83 0.16 20.09 5.71
CA ALA A 83 0.35 21.18 6.68
C ALA A 83 0.83 22.46 5.96
N GLY A 84 0.11 23.55 6.16
CA GLY A 84 0.37 24.82 5.47
C GLY A 84 -0.14 24.93 4.04
N ARG A 85 -0.78 23.89 3.48
CA ARG A 85 -1.44 23.99 2.16
C ARG A 85 -2.82 24.64 2.28
N PRO A 86 -3.29 25.34 1.22
CA PRO A 86 -4.65 25.89 1.18
C PRO A 86 -5.70 24.78 1.33
N ARG A 87 -6.64 24.96 2.24
CA ARG A 87 -7.70 23.95 2.51
C ARG A 87 -8.67 23.71 1.35
N GLY A 88 -8.74 24.62 0.37
CA GLY A 88 -9.60 24.48 -0.81
C GLY A 88 -9.00 23.61 -1.93
N ALA A 89 -7.70 23.29 -1.88
CA ALA A 89 -7.06 22.45 -2.88
C ALA A 89 -7.38 20.96 -2.63
N PRO A 90 -7.83 20.20 -3.66
CA PRO A 90 -8.28 18.83 -3.46
C PRO A 90 -7.12 17.85 -3.23
N VAL A 91 -7.41 16.80 -2.47
CA VAL A 91 -6.61 15.58 -2.42
C VAL A 91 -7.18 14.59 -3.42
N ILE A 92 -6.37 14.07 -4.31
CA ILE A 92 -6.78 13.06 -5.28
C ILE A 92 -6.42 11.67 -4.75
N VAL A 93 -7.37 10.75 -4.81
CA VAL A 93 -7.16 9.33 -4.44
C VAL A 93 -7.29 8.48 -5.68
N LEU A 94 -6.23 7.79 -6.06
CA LEU A 94 -6.24 6.81 -7.14
C LEU A 94 -6.47 5.42 -6.53
N ALA A 95 -7.63 4.82 -6.79
CA ALA A 95 -8.01 3.56 -6.20
C ALA A 95 -8.06 2.44 -7.23
N GLY A 96 -7.11 1.51 -7.13
CA GLY A 96 -7.12 0.26 -7.87
C GLY A 96 -8.11 -0.76 -7.31
N PRO A 97 -8.28 -1.93 -7.97
CA PRO A 97 -9.31 -2.91 -7.60
C PRO A 97 -8.99 -3.75 -6.34
N GLY A 98 -7.75 -3.71 -5.85
CA GLY A 98 -7.27 -4.53 -4.73
C GLY A 98 -7.28 -3.82 -3.38
N ASN A 99 -6.70 -4.48 -2.37
CA ASN A 99 -6.65 -3.96 -1.00
C ASN A 99 -5.91 -2.62 -0.88
N ASN A 100 -4.89 -2.39 -1.73
CA ASN A 100 -4.20 -1.10 -1.76
C ASN A 100 -5.14 0.06 -2.13
N GLY A 101 -6.07 -0.19 -3.08
CA GLY A 101 -7.12 0.77 -3.41
C GLY A 101 -8.09 0.99 -2.26
N ALA A 102 -8.43 -0.06 -1.52
CA ALA A 102 -9.29 0.02 -0.33
C ALA A 102 -8.62 0.84 0.79
N ASP A 103 -7.31 0.62 1.04
CA ASP A 103 -6.53 1.41 1.99
C ASP A 103 -6.52 2.90 1.60
N ALA A 104 -6.32 3.19 0.31
CA ALA A 104 -6.31 4.56 -0.22
C ALA A 104 -7.68 5.23 -0.09
N LEU A 105 -8.78 4.53 -0.43
CA LEU A 105 -10.14 5.03 -0.26
C LEU A 105 -10.45 5.35 1.21
N LEU A 106 -10.07 4.45 2.12
CA LEU A 106 -10.29 4.67 3.54
C LEU A 106 -9.44 5.84 4.08
N ALA A 107 -8.19 5.97 3.63
CA ALA A 107 -7.34 7.11 3.98
C ALA A 107 -7.94 8.45 3.48
N GLY A 108 -8.46 8.47 2.25
CA GLY A 108 -9.15 9.62 1.68
C GLY A 108 -10.41 10.00 2.49
N LEU A 109 -11.23 9.02 2.92
CA LEU A 109 -12.37 9.26 3.79
C LEU A 109 -11.96 9.86 5.14
N MET A 110 -10.82 9.45 5.70
CA MET A 110 -10.29 10.04 6.94
C MET A 110 -9.88 11.50 6.73
N LEU A 111 -9.26 11.83 5.58
CA LEU A 111 -8.89 13.20 5.22
C LEU A 111 -10.14 14.07 4.96
N HIS A 112 -11.14 13.54 4.27
CA HIS A 112 -12.42 14.23 4.06
C HIS A 112 -13.07 14.58 5.41
N ARG A 113 -13.13 13.63 6.35
CA ARG A 113 -13.64 13.88 7.71
C ARG A 113 -12.82 14.92 8.48
N SER A 114 -11.59 15.15 8.09
CA SER A 114 -10.70 16.18 8.63
C SER A 114 -10.82 17.53 7.89
N GLY A 115 -11.81 17.67 7.01
CA GLY A 115 -12.15 18.90 6.29
C GLY A 115 -11.32 19.17 5.03
N TRP A 116 -10.72 18.14 4.42
CA TRP A 116 -10.09 18.26 3.11
C TRP A 116 -11.10 17.92 2.01
N PRO A 117 -11.15 18.68 0.89
CA PRO A 117 -11.80 18.23 -0.31
C PRO A 117 -11.05 17.01 -0.86
N VAL A 118 -11.76 15.94 -1.17
CA VAL A 118 -11.14 14.70 -1.65
C VAL A 118 -11.89 14.15 -2.85
N HIS A 119 -11.18 13.90 -3.94
CA HIS A 119 -11.71 13.30 -5.15
C HIS A 119 -11.11 11.90 -5.33
N ALA A 120 -11.94 10.87 -5.34
CA ALA A 120 -11.51 9.51 -5.61
C ALA A 120 -11.73 9.15 -7.08
N LEU A 121 -10.72 8.56 -7.71
CA LEU A 121 -10.76 8.02 -9.06
C LEU A 121 -10.56 6.51 -8.97
N THR A 122 -11.57 5.74 -9.32
CA THR A 122 -11.51 4.27 -9.30
C THR A 122 -11.13 3.72 -10.67
N CYS A 123 -10.30 2.68 -10.71
CA CYS A 123 -9.89 2.01 -11.95
C CYS A 123 -10.80 0.84 -12.32
N ALA A 124 -11.77 0.51 -11.52
CA ALA A 124 -12.75 -0.52 -11.81
C ALA A 124 -14.14 0.03 -11.49
N PRO A 125 -15.10 -0.12 -12.40
CA PRO A 125 -16.46 0.27 -12.13
C PRO A 125 -16.97 -0.53 -10.92
N PRO A 126 -17.71 0.10 -10.02
CA PRO A 126 -18.44 -0.64 -9.01
C PRO A 126 -19.42 -1.58 -9.70
N PRO A 127 -19.67 -2.78 -9.13
CA PRO A 127 -20.68 -3.65 -9.66
C PRO A 127 -22.01 -2.92 -9.72
N SER A 128 -22.60 -2.90 -10.91
CA SER A 128 -23.95 -2.38 -11.10
C SER A 128 -24.94 -3.26 -10.30
N PRO A 129 -25.91 -2.70 -9.58
CA PRO A 129 -26.95 -3.49 -8.91
C PRO A 129 -27.77 -4.36 -9.89
N ALA A 130 -27.66 -4.12 -11.21
CA ALA A 130 -28.30 -4.88 -12.27
C ALA A 130 -27.46 -6.04 -12.84
N ALA A 131 -26.23 -6.27 -12.37
CA ALA A 131 -25.39 -7.34 -12.86
C ALA A 131 -25.81 -8.69 -12.24
N SER A 132 -26.54 -9.49 -13.01
CA SER A 132 -26.85 -10.88 -12.66
C SER A 132 -25.57 -11.73 -12.53
N PRO A 133 -25.53 -12.73 -11.60
CA PRO A 133 -24.33 -13.50 -11.29
C PRO A 133 -23.93 -14.55 -12.35
N SER A 134 -24.46 -14.50 -13.57
CA SER A 134 -24.32 -15.56 -14.59
C SER A 134 -23.25 -15.32 -15.68
N GLY A 135 -22.32 -14.38 -15.50
CA GLY A 135 -21.26 -14.11 -16.49
C GLY A 135 -19.83 -14.24 -15.93
N ARG A 136 -19.29 -15.46 -15.91
CA ARG A 136 -17.88 -15.71 -15.52
C ARG A 136 -16.86 -15.30 -16.59
N SER A 137 -16.87 -14.08 -17.06
CA SER A 137 -15.83 -13.63 -18.00
C SER A 137 -15.27 -12.23 -17.74
N ALA A 138 -15.66 -11.56 -16.66
CA ALA A 138 -15.14 -10.25 -16.27
C ALA A 138 -14.32 -10.30 -14.97
N ALA A 139 -13.67 -11.42 -14.68
CA ALA A 139 -12.98 -11.68 -13.39
C ALA A 139 -11.71 -10.85 -13.16
N SER A 140 -11.39 -9.89 -14.02
CA SER A 140 -10.14 -9.11 -13.94
C SER A 140 -10.31 -7.68 -13.44
N SER A 141 -11.52 -7.18 -13.27
CA SER A 141 -11.77 -5.78 -12.92
C SER A 141 -12.76 -5.54 -11.78
N ALA A 142 -13.28 -6.61 -11.14
CA ALA A 142 -14.15 -6.46 -9.99
C ALA A 142 -13.37 -5.95 -8.77
N LEU A 143 -13.92 -4.95 -8.06
CA LEU A 143 -13.37 -4.49 -6.79
C LEU A 143 -13.37 -5.62 -5.76
N SER A 144 -12.36 -5.68 -4.88
CA SER A 144 -12.38 -6.56 -3.69
C SER A 144 -13.57 -6.19 -2.78
N GLY A 145 -13.97 -7.09 -1.90
CA GLY A 145 -15.10 -6.83 -0.99
C GLY A 145 -14.92 -5.57 -0.17
N GLU A 146 -13.72 -5.32 0.36
CA GLU A 146 -13.40 -4.10 1.11
C GLU A 146 -13.43 -2.87 0.22
N ASN A 147 -12.89 -2.97 -0.98
CA ASN A 147 -12.87 -1.87 -1.94
C ASN A 147 -14.29 -1.45 -2.35
N LEU A 148 -15.16 -2.43 -2.59
CA LEU A 148 -16.57 -2.19 -2.84
C LEU A 148 -17.27 -1.51 -1.66
N HIS A 149 -16.99 -1.96 -0.44
CA HIS A 149 -17.52 -1.36 0.77
C HIS A 149 -17.12 0.12 0.87
N PHE A 150 -15.83 0.44 0.74
CA PHE A 150 -15.37 1.82 0.83
C PHE A 150 -15.84 2.69 -0.34
N ALA A 151 -15.92 2.17 -1.55
CA ALA A 151 -16.50 2.89 -2.68
C ALA A 151 -17.97 3.23 -2.43
N THR A 152 -18.72 2.36 -1.76
CA THR A 152 -20.11 2.64 -1.36
C THR A 152 -20.16 3.72 -0.29
N VAL A 153 -19.33 3.65 0.75
CA VAL A 153 -19.22 4.69 1.78
C VAL A 153 -18.83 6.03 1.17
N TRP A 154 -17.93 6.03 0.17
CA TRP A 154 -17.55 7.23 -0.57
C TRP A 154 -18.72 7.87 -1.30
N ARG A 155 -19.56 7.08 -2.00
CA ARG A 155 -20.76 7.64 -2.67
C ARG A 155 -21.69 8.29 -1.67
N GLN A 156 -21.93 7.64 -0.54
CA GLN A 156 -22.76 8.24 0.52
C GLN A 156 -22.14 9.54 1.07
N ALA A 157 -20.81 9.66 1.13
CA ALA A 157 -20.15 10.90 1.51
C ALA A 157 -20.32 11.98 0.42
N ALA A 158 -20.14 11.62 -0.85
CA ALA A 158 -20.30 12.52 -1.98
C ALA A 158 -21.76 13.00 -2.13
N ASP A 159 -22.74 12.15 -1.87
CA ASP A 159 -24.17 12.53 -1.88
C ASP A 159 -24.51 13.55 -0.78
N ARG A 160 -23.81 13.47 0.38
CA ARG A 160 -24.03 14.39 1.52
C ARG A 160 -23.24 15.69 1.40
N ASP A 161 -22.07 15.63 0.78
CA ASP A 161 -21.14 16.76 0.66
C ASP A 161 -20.45 16.77 -0.70
N PRO A 162 -21.20 17.04 -1.79
CA PRO A 162 -20.69 16.98 -3.15
C PRO A 162 -19.64 18.05 -3.46
N ALA A 163 -19.52 19.07 -2.62
CA ALA A 163 -18.51 20.11 -2.75
C ALA A 163 -17.13 19.63 -2.29
N HIS A 164 -17.07 18.68 -1.35
CA HIS A 164 -15.83 18.25 -0.72
C HIS A 164 -15.53 16.74 -0.85
N ALA A 165 -16.48 15.95 -1.33
CA ALA A 165 -16.28 14.53 -1.61
C ALA A 165 -16.80 14.20 -3.02
N MET A 166 -15.95 13.54 -3.81
CA MET A 166 -16.29 13.09 -5.15
C MET A 166 -15.71 11.71 -5.41
N ILE A 167 -16.44 10.88 -6.13
CA ILE A 167 -15.93 9.58 -6.59
C ILE A 167 -16.36 9.38 -8.06
N ASP A 168 -15.38 9.15 -8.92
CA ASP A 168 -15.58 8.90 -10.34
C ASP A 168 -15.01 7.55 -10.74
N ASP A 169 -15.61 6.91 -11.74
CA ASP A 169 -14.97 5.84 -12.48
C ASP A 169 -14.05 6.46 -13.55
N ALA A 170 -12.74 6.28 -13.38
CA ALA A 170 -11.76 6.83 -14.31
C ALA A 170 -11.91 6.26 -15.74
N ALA A 171 -12.51 5.07 -15.89
CA ALA A 171 -12.78 4.51 -17.23
C ALA A 171 -13.87 5.28 -17.98
N ALA A 172 -14.82 5.87 -17.27
CA ALA A 172 -15.92 6.61 -17.83
C ALA A 172 -15.55 8.06 -18.19
N LEU A 173 -14.40 8.57 -17.74
CA LEU A 173 -13.97 9.93 -17.98
C LEU A 173 -13.21 10.05 -19.30
N GLU A 174 -13.56 11.08 -20.08
CA GLU A 174 -12.76 11.52 -21.22
C GLU A 174 -11.39 12.03 -20.77
N PRO A 175 -10.31 11.87 -21.59
CA PRO A 175 -8.94 12.24 -21.20
C PRO A 175 -8.81 13.67 -20.68
N ALA A 176 -9.46 14.64 -21.32
CA ALA A 176 -9.43 16.04 -20.89
C ALA A 176 -10.15 16.25 -19.54
N SER A 177 -11.23 15.51 -19.29
CA SER A 177 -11.97 15.55 -18.00
C SER A 177 -11.16 14.90 -16.89
N LEU A 178 -10.48 13.79 -17.20
CA LEU A 178 -9.58 13.11 -16.29
C LEU A 178 -8.41 14.05 -15.89
N ALA A 179 -7.75 14.68 -16.87
CA ALA A 179 -6.66 15.62 -16.63
C ALA A 179 -7.09 16.77 -15.69
N ARG A 180 -8.28 17.34 -15.92
CA ARG A 180 -8.81 18.41 -15.06
C ARG A 180 -9.03 17.98 -13.61
N ARG A 181 -9.18 16.67 -13.31
CA ARG A 181 -9.30 16.19 -11.91
C ARG A 181 -8.02 16.41 -11.10
N PHE A 182 -6.88 16.49 -11.79
CA PHE A 182 -5.58 16.72 -11.16
C PHE A 182 -5.22 18.20 -11.02
N ASP A 183 -5.95 19.09 -11.71
CA ASP A 183 -5.66 20.53 -11.67
C ASP A 183 -5.80 21.07 -10.25
N GLY A 184 -4.74 21.73 -9.79
CA GLY A 184 -4.71 22.31 -8.44
C GLY A 184 -4.68 21.31 -7.29
N ALA A 185 -4.43 20.04 -7.53
CA ALA A 185 -4.35 19.05 -6.47
C ALA A 185 -3.26 19.37 -5.44
N ALA A 186 -3.62 19.36 -4.16
CA ALA A 186 -2.68 19.56 -3.06
C ALA A 186 -1.80 18.33 -2.83
N LEU A 187 -2.36 17.13 -3.10
CA LEU A 187 -1.72 15.84 -2.87
C LEU A 187 -2.40 14.75 -3.71
N ILE A 188 -1.65 13.74 -4.10
CA ILE A 188 -2.15 12.52 -4.73
C ILE A 188 -1.82 11.33 -3.84
N ILE A 189 -2.80 10.49 -3.56
CA ILE A 189 -2.65 9.20 -2.89
C ILE A 189 -2.73 8.12 -3.97
N ASP A 190 -1.61 7.45 -4.25
CA ASP A 190 -1.58 6.34 -5.19
C ASP A 190 -1.90 5.02 -4.47
N GLY A 191 -3.07 4.49 -4.75
CA GLY A 191 -3.56 3.18 -4.32
C GLY A 191 -3.85 2.24 -5.49
N LEU A 192 -3.29 2.49 -6.69
CA LEU A 192 -3.58 1.70 -7.89
C LEU A 192 -3.16 0.24 -7.74
N PHE A 193 -1.92 0.02 -7.30
CA PHE A 193 -1.36 -1.32 -7.13
C PHE A 193 -0.52 -1.41 -5.87
N GLY A 194 -0.52 -2.58 -5.25
CA GLY A 194 0.32 -2.92 -4.11
C GLY A 194 1.41 -3.93 -4.48
N ILE A 195 1.96 -4.56 -3.46
CA ILE A 195 3.03 -5.56 -3.54
C ILE A 195 2.66 -6.83 -4.35
N GLY A 196 1.43 -6.95 -4.82
CA GLY A 196 0.95 -8.07 -5.65
C GLY A 196 1.00 -7.82 -7.15
N LEU A 197 1.47 -6.65 -7.60
CA LEU A 197 1.56 -6.36 -9.02
C LEU A 197 2.61 -7.27 -9.69
N SER A 198 2.16 -8.13 -10.59
CA SER A 198 3.00 -9.08 -11.34
C SER A 198 2.81 -8.99 -12.85
N ARG A 199 1.97 -8.06 -13.31
CA ARG A 199 1.67 -7.85 -14.72
C ARG A 199 1.95 -6.44 -15.16
N ARG A 200 2.03 -6.21 -16.47
CA ARG A 200 2.14 -4.86 -17.05
C ARG A 200 0.92 -4.03 -16.68
N ILE A 201 1.14 -2.76 -16.43
CA ILE A 201 0.05 -1.79 -16.23
C ILE A 201 -0.52 -1.44 -17.60
N ASP A 202 -1.83 -1.57 -17.75
CA ASP A 202 -2.57 -1.28 -18.97
C ASP A 202 -3.95 -0.67 -18.67
N GLY A 203 -4.71 -0.39 -19.73
CA GLY A 203 -6.08 0.10 -19.61
C GLY A 203 -6.21 1.40 -18.83
N THR A 204 -7.25 1.50 -18.00
CA THR A 204 -7.56 2.69 -17.19
C THR A 204 -6.44 3.10 -16.27
N ALA A 205 -5.79 2.12 -15.63
CA ALA A 205 -4.70 2.40 -14.70
C ALA A 205 -3.45 2.98 -15.38
N ALA A 206 -3.24 2.70 -16.66
CA ALA A 206 -2.14 3.30 -17.44
C ALA A 206 -2.45 4.73 -17.91
N ARG A 207 -3.69 5.19 -17.80
CA ARG A 207 -4.15 6.54 -18.13
C ARG A 207 -4.08 7.50 -16.94
N LEU A 208 -4.03 6.98 -15.72
CA LEU A 208 -3.87 7.69 -14.46
C LEU A 208 -2.41 7.95 -14.13
#